data_49dbf41e4b2c2d1a81318f719fd87e18
#
_entry.id   49dbf41e4b2c2d1a81318f719fd87e18
#
_cell.length_a   1.000
_cell.length_b   1.000
_cell.length_c   1.000
_cell.angle_alpha   90.00
_cell.angle_beta   90.00
_cell.angle_gamma   90.00
#
_symmetry.space_group_name_H-M   'P 1'
#
loop_
_entity.id
_entity.type
_entity.pdbx_description
1 polymer ?
#
loop_
_entity_poly.entity_id
_entity_poly.type
_entity_poly.pdbx_seq_one_letter_code
_entity_poly.pdbx_strand_id
1 'polypeptide(L)'
;MSIYIESIKKAFNEVNNHKLSNEVFNLHGMSGRLTRIFYNNLLSNIESARYLEIGVFLGSTFISALYKNRLDKAVCIDNFKEFKEGSADLLHSNILNICGSVDYELIEGDSFDKETISKCKGLGPYNVYMYDGHHSEESHYKALIEYKECLDDTFVYICDDWNWVDVKKGTNRAIEEGFNVIYKEEVTCDYNKERSEKWWNGMVVLVLQKK
;
A
#
# COMPACT_ATOMS: atom_id res chain seq x y z
N MET A 1 15.90 9.79 5.78
CA MET A 1 15.76 8.66 6.76
C MET A 1 14.90 9.07 7.94
N SER A 2 15.26 10.09 8.74
CA SER A 2 14.44 10.56 9.87
C SER A 2 13.03 10.97 9.47
N ILE A 3 12.86 11.60 8.30
CA ILE A 3 11.57 12.08 7.82
C ILE A 3 10.54 10.96 7.63
N TYR A 4 10.92 9.79 7.10
CA TYR A 4 10.00 8.66 6.96
C TYR A 4 9.55 8.12 8.31
N ILE A 5 10.49 7.99 9.26
CA ILE A 5 10.18 7.51 10.61
C ILE A 5 9.23 8.47 11.33
N GLU A 6 9.48 9.77 11.22
CA GLU A 6 8.61 10.81 11.80
C GLU A 6 7.23 10.79 11.15
N SER A 7 7.15 10.65 9.82
CA SER A 7 5.89 10.56 9.09
C SER A 7 5.07 9.32 9.49
N ILE A 8 5.72 8.16 9.66
CA ILE A 8 5.06 6.93 10.12
C ILE A 8 4.52 7.11 11.54
N LYS A 9 5.35 7.58 12.48
CA LYS A 9 4.92 7.82 13.86
C LYS A 9 3.77 8.80 13.95
N LYS A 10 3.85 9.90 13.19
CA LYS A 10 2.79 10.89 13.13
C LYS A 10 1.50 10.31 12.56
N ALA A 11 1.56 9.51 11.49
CA ALA A 11 0.39 8.87 10.90
C ALA A 11 -0.33 7.94 11.88
N PHE A 12 0.40 7.18 12.70
CA PHE A 12 -0.18 6.33 13.75
C PHE A 12 -0.78 7.16 14.91
N ASN A 13 -0.13 8.24 15.32
CA ASN A 13 -0.59 9.04 16.45
C ASN A 13 -1.79 9.93 16.11
N GLU A 14 -1.97 10.30 14.84
CA GLU A 14 -3.02 11.23 14.39
C GLU A 14 -4.26 10.51 13.82
N VAL A 15 -4.57 9.27 14.24
CA VAL A 15 -5.73 8.52 13.74
C VAL A 15 -7.07 9.22 14.00
N ASN A 16 -7.15 10.13 14.97
CA ASN A 16 -8.33 10.94 15.24
C ASN A 16 -8.35 12.28 14.44
N ASN A 17 -7.29 12.59 13.72
CA ASN A 17 -7.15 13.80 12.90
C ASN A 17 -6.90 13.42 11.45
N HIS A 18 -7.96 13.14 10.71
CA HIS A 18 -7.89 12.68 9.32
C HIS A 18 -8.78 13.53 8.39
N LYS A 19 -8.47 13.50 7.10
CA LYS A 19 -9.21 14.23 6.05
C LYS A 19 -10.34 13.41 5.45
N LEU A 20 -10.41 12.10 5.71
CA LEU A 20 -11.32 11.16 5.04
C LEU A 20 -12.78 11.48 5.34
N SER A 21 -13.61 11.43 4.28
CA SER A 21 -15.06 11.55 4.36
C SER A 21 -15.74 10.20 4.60
N ASN A 22 -17.04 10.23 4.91
CA ASN A 22 -17.83 9.01 5.01
C ASN A 22 -17.89 8.22 3.70
N GLU A 23 -17.79 8.87 2.56
CA GLU A 23 -17.77 8.20 1.25
C GLU A 23 -16.56 7.28 1.12
N VAL A 24 -15.38 7.74 1.57
CA VAL A 24 -14.17 6.91 1.60
C VAL A 24 -14.36 5.71 2.53
N PHE A 25 -14.96 5.89 3.71
CA PHE A 25 -15.18 4.79 4.64
C PHE A 25 -16.25 3.80 4.16
N ASN A 26 -17.24 4.25 3.40
CA ASN A 26 -18.31 3.43 2.87
C ASN A 26 -17.92 2.69 1.59
N LEU A 27 -16.77 3.02 0.99
CA LEU A 27 -16.29 2.29 -0.19
C LEU A 27 -16.03 0.83 0.16
N HIS A 28 -16.64 -0.05 -0.64
CA HIS A 28 -16.43 -1.49 -0.48
C HIS A 28 -14.95 -1.86 -0.64
N GLY A 29 -14.43 -2.67 0.26
CA GLY A 29 -13.04 -3.13 0.24
C GLY A 29 -12.64 -3.81 1.55
N MET A 30 -11.54 -4.52 1.51
CA MET A 30 -11.07 -5.38 2.61
C MET A 30 -10.05 -4.68 3.50
N SER A 31 -10.28 -3.41 3.83
CA SER A 31 -9.42 -2.63 4.70
C SER A 31 -10.20 -2.00 5.86
N GLY A 32 -9.59 -1.99 7.03
CA GLY A 32 -10.19 -1.40 8.23
C GLY A 32 -10.15 0.13 8.22
N ARG A 33 -10.99 0.73 9.07
CA ARG A 33 -11.08 2.19 9.20
C ARG A 33 -9.75 2.83 9.58
N LEU A 34 -9.03 2.25 10.55
CA LEU A 34 -7.73 2.78 10.97
C LEU A 34 -6.66 2.60 9.90
N THR A 35 -6.71 1.50 9.15
CA THR A 35 -5.84 1.28 7.99
C THR A 35 -6.00 2.41 6.97
N ARG A 36 -7.23 2.74 6.58
CA ARG A 36 -7.53 3.84 5.63
C ARG A 36 -7.04 5.20 6.14
N ILE A 37 -7.26 5.49 7.41
CA ILE A 37 -6.77 6.73 8.04
C ILE A 37 -5.25 6.80 8.03
N PHE A 38 -4.60 5.70 8.38
CA PHE A 38 -3.14 5.62 8.37
C PHE A 38 -2.55 5.91 6.99
N TYR A 39 -3.08 5.30 5.92
CA TYR A 39 -2.63 5.56 4.54
C TYR A 39 -2.77 7.04 4.18
N ASN A 40 -3.94 7.63 4.46
CA ASN A 40 -4.17 9.03 4.18
C ASN A 40 -3.19 9.95 4.91
N ASN A 41 -2.99 9.71 6.21
CA ASN A 41 -2.10 10.50 7.04
C ASN A 41 -0.63 10.30 6.64
N LEU A 42 -0.21 9.07 6.36
CA LEU A 42 1.16 8.77 5.93
C LEU A 42 1.52 9.55 4.66
N LEU A 43 0.71 9.41 3.61
CA LEU A 43 0.97 10.07 2.32
C LEU A 43 0.85 11.60 2.43
N SER A 44 0.05 12.11 3.36
CA SER A 44 -0.02 13.55 3.68
C SER A 44 1.26 14.09 4.33
N ASN A 45 2.01 13.25 5.03
CA ASN A 45 3.19 13.63 5.79
C ASN A 45 4.53 13.37 5.06
N ILE A 46 4.50 12.71 3.90
CA ILE A 46 5.68 12.47 3.07
C ILE A 46 5.69 13.49 1.94
N GLU A 47 6.64 14.43 2.01
CA GLU A 47 6.89 15.37 0.94
C GLU A 47 7.37 14.65 -0.32
N SER A 48 6.87 15.05 -1.49
CA SER A 48 7.21 14.41 -2.79
C SER A 48 6.95 12.90 -2.81
N ALA A 49 5.81 12.48 -2.26
CA ALA A 49 5.42 11.09 -2.23
C ALA A 49 5.21 10.52 -3.64
N ARG A 50 5.92 9.45 -3.96
CA ARG A 50 5.74 8.63 -5.17
C ARG A 50 5.28 7.26 -4.70
N TYR A 51 3.99 7.04 -4.81
CA TYR A 51 3.29 5.90 -4.23
C TYR A 51 3.04 4.80 -5.26
N LEU A 52 3.36 3.58 -4.88
CA LEU A 52 3.01 2.35 -5.59
C LEU A 52 2.15 1.46 -4.69
N GLU A 53 1.02 0.97 -5.21
CA GLU A 53 0.17 -0.02 -4.55
C GLU A 53 -0.06 -1.22 -5.48
N ILE A 54 0.16 -2.44 -4.99
CA ILE A 54 -0.15 -3.69 -5.70
C ILE A 54 -1.28 -4.39 -4.97
N GLY A 55 -2.34 -4.78 -5.72
CA GLY A 55 -3.56 -5.36 -5.17
C GLY A 55 -4.58 -4.29 -4.78
N VAL A 56 -5.00 -3.48 -5.75
CA VAL A 56 -5.84 -2.31 -5.48
C VAL A 56 -7.33 -2.62 -5.41
N PHE A 57 -7.80 -3.70 -6.04
CA PHE A 57 -9.20 -4.11 -6.11
C PHE A 57 -10.15 -2.95 -6.49
N LEU A 58 -11.04 -2.52 -5.59
CA LEU A 58 -11.95 -1.38 -5.79
C LEU A 58 -11.39 -0.05 -5.27
N GLY A 59 -10.17 -0.03 -4.78
CA GLY A 59 -9.42 1.16 -4.41
C GLY A 59 -9.60 1.63 -2.98
N SER A 60 -10.03 0.81 -2.04
CA SER A 60 -10.31 1.27 -0.67
C SER A 60 -9.10 1.89 0.03
N THR A 61 -7.91 1.32 -0.14
CA THR A 61 -6.63 1.81 0.38
C THR A 61 -6.03 2.88 -0.52
N PHE A 62 -6.02 2.65 -1.82
CA PHE A 62 -5.50 3.59 -2.82
C PHE A 62 -6.24 4.94 -2.81
N ILE A 63 -7.58 4.92 -2.82
CA ILE A 63 -8.42 6.12 -2.72
C ILE A 63 -8.18 6.83 -1.38
N SER A 64 -8.02 6.07 -0.29
CA SER A 64 -7.68 6.66 1.01
C SER A 64 -6.35 7.39 0.96
N ALA A 65 -5.33 6.81 0.31
CA ALA A 65 -4.02 7.44 0.11
C ALA A 65 -4.12 8.73 -0.73
N LEU A 66 -4.94 8.72 -1.78
CA LEU A 66 -5.10 9.86 -2.70
C LEU A 66 -5.98 10.98 -2.13
N TYR A 67 -6.97 10.66 -1.29
CA TYR A 67 -8.03 11.59 -0.89
C TYR A 67 -7.50 12.85 -0.23
N LYS A 68 -7.69 14.01 -0.91
CA LYS A 68 -7.20 15.33 -0.48
C LYS A 68 -5.69 15.39 -0.18
N ASN A 69 -4.91 14.48 -0.75
CA ASN A 69 -3.46 14.51 -0.73
C ASN A 69 -2.93 14.93 -2.12
N ARG A 70 -1.74 15.50 -2.11
CA ARG A 70 -1.00 15.79 -3.34
C ARG A 70 0.24 14.92 -3.35
N LEU A 71 0.27 13.96 -4.27
CA LEU A 71 1.41 13.10 -4.49
C LEU A 71 2.12 13.53 -5.78
N ASP A 72 3.43 13.37 -5.84
CA ASP A 72 4.19 13.61 -7.07
C ASP A 72 3.90 12.51 -8.09
N LYS A 73 3.58 11.30 -7.60
CA LYS A 73 3.15 10.18 -8.44
C LYS A 73 2.30 9.20 -7.63
N ALA A 74 1.31 8.62 -8.28
CA ALA A 74 0.51 7.51 -7.76
C ALA A 74 0.35 6.45 -8.85
N VAL A 75 0.75 5.23 -8.56
CA VAL A 75 0.63 4.08 -9.48
C VAL A 75 0.00 2.93 -8.73
N CYS A 76 -0.93 2.24 -9.38
CA CYS A 76 -1.52 1.01 -8.85
C CYS A 76 -1.46 -0.12 -9.86
N ILE A 77 -1.41 -1.36 -9.36
CA ILE A 77 -1.33 -2.59 -10.16
C ILE A 77 -2.38 -3.56 -9.68
N ASP A 78 -3.20 -4.07 -10.59
CA ASP A 78 -4.15 -5.16 -10.34
C ASP A 78 -4.48 -5.89 -11.65
N ASN A 79 -4.79 -7.17 -11.56
CA ASN A 79 -5.27 -7.95 -12.71
C ASN A 79 -6.79 -8.15 -12.69
N PHE A 80 -7.46 -7.76 -11.60
CA PHE A 80 -8.92 -7.87 -11.36
C PHE A 80 -9.49 -9.28 -11.55
N LYS A 81 -8.68 -10.32 -11.38
CA LYS A 81 -9.10 -11.72 -11.62
C LYS A 81 -9.48 -12.47 -10.35
N GLU A 82 -9.05 -12.00 -9.19
CA GLU A 82 -9.27 -12.69 -7.92
C GLU A 82 -10.72 -12.56 -7.43
N PHE A 83 -11.32 -11.38 -7.60
CA PHE A 83 -12.68 -11.09 -7.16
C PHE A 83 -13.55 -10.69 -8.35
N LYS A 84 -14.73 -11.31 -8.46
CA LYS A 84 -15.67 -11.06 -9.57
C LYS A 84 -16.19 -9.63 -9.64
N GLU A 85 -16.21 -8.94 -8.50
CA GLU A 85 -16.70 -7.56 -8.36
C GLU A 85 -15.63 -6.55 -8.79
N GLY A 86 -14.36 -6.94 -8.90
CA GLY A 86 -13.25 -6.06 -9.28
C GLY A 86 -13.21 -5.80 -10.78
N SER A 87 -12.97 -4.56 -11.16
CA SER A 87 -12.63 -4.19 -12.54
C SER A 87 -11.95 -2.82 -12.59
N ALA A 88 -11.18 -2.58 -13.65
CA ALA A 88 -10.54 -1.30 -13.91
C ALA A 88 -11.57 -0.16 -14.00
N ASP A 89 -12.71 -0.39 -14.68
CA ASP A 89 -13.77 0.61 -14.84
C ASP A 89 -14.39 1.02 -13.49
N LEU A 90 -14.60 0.05 -12.58
CA LEU A 90 -15.12 0.34 -11.25
C LEU A 90 -14.11 1.09 -10.41
N LEU A 91 -12.83 0.72 -10.48
CA LEU A 91 -11.75 1.46 -9.81
C LEU A 91 -11.71 2.92 -10.29
N HIS A 92 -11.69 3.13 -11.62
CA HIS A 92 -11.71 4.48 -12.20
C HIS A 92 -12.93 5.29 -11.77
N SER A 93 -14.12 4.66 -11.79
CA SER A 93 -15.36 5.29 -11.33
C SER A 93 -15.30 5.70 -9.86
N ASN A 94 -14.79 4.82 -9.00
CA ASN A 94 -14.65 5.09 -7.57
C ASN A 94 -13.68 6.24 -7.31
N ILE A 95 -12.53 6.25 -7.99
CA ILE A 95 -11.54 7.33 -7.85
C ILE A 95 -12.17 8.66 -8.31
N LEU A 96 -12.79 8.68 -9.48
CA LEU A 96 -13.42 9.90 -10.01
C LEU A 96 -14.51 10.45 -9.08
N ASN A 97 -15.37 9.57 -8.58
CA ASN A 97 -16.49 9.95 -7.72
C ASN A 97 -16.05 10.49 -6.35
N ILE A 98 -14.97 9.92 -5.78
CA ILE A 98 -14.54 10.23 -4.41
C ILE A 98 -13.43 11.28 -4.37
N CYS A 99 -12.43 11.14 -5.25
CA CYS A 99 -11.26 12.03 -5.28
C CYS A 99 -11.37 13.15 -6.34
N GLY A 100 -12.31 13.02 -7.29
CA GLY A 100 -12.37 13.91 -8.45
C GLY A 100 -11.24 13.59 -9.45
N SER A 101 -10.85 14.60 -10.22
CA SER A 101 -9.76 14.47 -11.20
C SER A 101 -8.41 14.52 -10.48
N VAL A 102 -7.91 13.35 -10.08
CA VAL A 102 -6.56 13.15 -9.55
C VAL A 102 -5.70 12.44 -10.57
N ASP A 103 -4.40 12.74 -10.56
CA ASP A 103 -3.44 12.11 -11.47
C ASP A 103 -2.94 10.79 -10.89
N TYR A 104 -3.10 9.70 -11.63
CA TYR A 104 -2.63 8.37 -11.28
C TYR A 104 -2.50 7.48 -12.51
N GLU A 105 -1.72 6.42 -12.40
CA GLU A 105 -1.54 5.40 -13.43
C GLU A 105 -2.02 4.04 -12.92
N LEU A 106 -2.85 3.37 -13.71
CA LEU A 106 -3.21 1.96 -13.51
C LEU A 106 -2.44 1.09 -14.48
N ILE A 107 -1.71 0.11 -13.96
CA ILE A 107 -1.13 -0.99 -14.75
C ILE A 107 -2.02 -2.21 -14.54
N GLU A 108 -2.92 -2.47 -15.51
CA GLU A 108 -3.73 -3.68 -15.49
C GLU A 108 -2.89 -4.87 -15.94
N GLY A 109 -2.65 -5.82 -15.03
CA GLY A 109 -1.83 -7.01 -15.30
C GLY A 109 -1.47 -7.79 -14.04
N ASP A 110 -0.95 -8.99 -14.26
CA ASP A 110 -0.36 -9.79 -13.18
C ASP A 110 0.89 -9.08 -12.64
N SER A 111 0.95 -8.90 -11.31
CA SER A 111 2.05 -8.18 -10.67
C SER A 111 3.43 -8.81 -10.89
N PHE A 112 3.49 -10.10 -11.21
CA PHE A 112 4.76 -10.79 -11.46
C PHE A 112 5.06 -11.03 -12.94
N ASP A 113 4.23 -10.53 -13.85
CA ASP A 113 4.55 -10.52 -15.27
C ASP A 113 5.68 -9.52 -15.56
N LYS A 114 6.65 -9.93 -16.36
CA LYS A 114 7.81 -9.11 -16.75
C LYS A 114 7.40 -7.78 -17.40
N GLU A 115 6.32 -7.77 -18.17
CA GLU A 115 5.79 -6.57 -18.82
C GLU A 115 5.26 -5.58 -17.77
N THR A 116 4.48 -6.07 -16.79
CA THR A 116 3.96 -5.28 -15.67
C THR A 116 5.09 -4.66 -14.87
N ILE A 117 6.09 -5.45 -14.47
CA ILE A 117 7.26 -4.97 -13.72
C ILE A 117 8.04 -3.94 -14.54
N SER A 118 8.23 -4.18 -15.84
CA SER A 118 8.96 -3.25 -16.73
C SER A 118 8.23 -1.91 -16.87
N LYS A 119 6.89 -1.92 -17.03
CA LYS A 119 6.07 -0.69 -17.04
C LYS A 119 6.20 0.05 -15.70
N CYS A 120 6.05 -0.67 -14.59
CA CYS A 120 6.19 -0.10 -13.26
C CYS A 120 7.56 0.55 -13.05
N LYS A 121 8.65 -0.11 -13.47
CA LYS A 121 10.01 0.42 -13.41
C LYS A 121 10.16 1.70 -14.24
N GLY A 122 9.54 1.76 -15.43
CA GLY A 122 9.56 2.96 -16.29
C GLY A 122 8.86 4.18 -15.68
N LEU A 123 7.92 3.96 -14.77
CA LEU A 123 7.20 5.01 -14.05
C LEU A 123 7.85 5.40 -12.71
N GLY A 124 8.71 4.54 -12.13
CA GLY A 124 9.39 4.78 -10.86
C GLY A 124 10.51 5.83 -10.92
N PRO A 125 11.37 5.93 -9.90
CA PRO A 125 11.32 5.13 -8.67
C PRO A 125 10.27 5.62 -7.66
N TYR A 126 9.85 4.71 -6.75
CA TYR A 126 8.86 4.99 -5.70
C TYR A 126 9.52 5.04 -4.32
N ASN A 127 9.04 5.96 -3.48
CA ASN A 127 9.51 6.09 -2.08
C ASN A 127 8.49 5.61 -1.04
N VAL A 128 7.26 5.28 -1.47
CA VAL A 128 6.27 4.58 -0.66
C VAL A 128 5.70 3.44 -1.48
N TYR A 129 5.82 2.23 -0.96
CA TYR A 129 5.37 1.01 -1.64
C TYR A 129 4.49 0.17 -0.72
N MET A 130 3.32 -0.21 -1.21
CA MET A 130 2.37 -1.07 -0.53
C MET A 130 2.13 -2.33 -1.35
N TYR A 131 2.15 -3.49 -0.67
CA TYR A 131 1.79 -4.76 -1.25
C TYR A 131 0.64 -5.42 -0.48
N ASP A 132 -0.44 -5.65 -1.19
CA ASP A 132 -1.67 -6.34 -0.78
C ASP A 132 -2.17 -7.25 -1.92
N GLY A 133 -1.24 -8.01 -2.52
CA GLY A 133 -1.54 -8.99 -3.56
C GLY A 133 -1.76 -10.39 -2.97
N HIS A 134 -1.40 -11.42 -3.72
CA HIS A 134 -1.59 -12.81 -3.28
C HIS A 134 -0.76 -13.15 -2.04
N HIS A 135 -1.38 -13.77 -1.02
CA HIS A 135 -0.83 -13.92 0.33
C HIS A 135 0.05 -15.17 0.56
N SER A 136 0.63 -15.75 -0.49
CA SER A 136 1.61 -16.83 -0.31
C SER A 136 2.98 -16.32 0.13
N GLU A 137 3.77 -17.16 0.79
CA GLU A 137 5.16 -16.86 1.14
C GLU A 137 5.97 -16.40 -0.08
N GLU A 138 5.81 -17.11 -1.21
CA GLU A 138 6.55 -16.79 -2.43
C GLU A 138 6.14 -15.44 -3.03
N SER A 139 4.85 -15.09 -3.01
CA SER A 139 4.38 -13.81 -3.53
C SER A 139 4.92 -12.64 -2.71
N HIS A 140 4.92 -12.74 -1.37
CA HIS A 140 5.49 -11.72 -0.51
C HIS A 140 7.01 -11.58 -0.62
N TYR A 141 7.72 -12.69 -0.88
CA TYR A 141 9.13 -12.64 -1.21
C TYR A 141 9.38 -11.90 -2.53
N LYS A 142 8.69 -12.30 -3.59
CA LYS A 142 8.81 -11.70 -4.93
C LYS A 142 8.41 -10.22 -4.94
N ALA A 143 7.40 -9.83 -4.16
CA ALA A 143 6.95 -8.45 -4.07
C ALA A 143 8.09 -7.47 -3.73
N LEU A 144 9.02 -7.85 -2.88
CA LEU A 144 10.18 -7.01 -2.56
C LEU A 144 11.35 -7.22 -3.54
N ILE A 145 11.65 -8.45 -3.91
CA ILE A 145 12.85 -8.76 -4.71
C ILE A 145 12.68 -8.33 -6.17
N GLU A 146 11.55 -8.64 -6.80
CA GLU A 146 11.32 -8.30 -8.22
C GLU A 146 11.04 -6.81 -8.44
N TYR A 147 10.47 -6.13 -7.43
CA TYR A 147 10.22 -4.69 -7.47
C TYR A 147 11.37 -3.83 -6.95
N LYS A 148 12.48 -4.42 -6.49
CA LYS A 148 13.62 -3.70 -5.91
C LYS A 148 14.08 -2.53 -6.80
N GLU A 149 14.16 -2.74 -8.11
CA GLU A 149 14.60 -1.74 -9.09
C GLU A 149 13.54 -0.64 -9.37
N CYS A 150 12.31 -0.83 -8.91
CA CYS A 150 11.26 0.18 -9.00
C CYS A 150 11.25 1.15 -7.82
N LEU A 151 12.05 0.90 -6.79
CA LEU A 151 12.01 1.63 -5.52
C LEU A 151 13.23 2.53 -5.36
N ASP A 152 13.12 3.55 -4.51
CA ASP A 152 14.27 4.35 -4.07
C ASP A 152 15.26 3.50 -3.24
N ASP A 153 16.47 4.01 -3.03
CA ASP A 153 17.46 3.33 -2.16
C ASP A 153 16.98 3.20 -0.71
N THR A 154 16.20 4.18 -0.25
CA THR A 154 15.52 4.15 1.03
C THR A 154 14.05 4.51 0.83
N PHE A 155 13.15 3.66 1.27
CA PHE A 155 11.71 3.80 1.04
C PHE A 155 10.89 3.28 2.21
N VAL A 156 9.61 3.68 2.24
CA VAL A 156 8.61 3.10 3.14
C VAL A 156 7.98 1.90 2.45
N TYR A 157 8.00 0.75 3.11
CA TYR A 157 7.30 -0.45 2.69
C TYR A 157 6.15 -0.76 3.64
N ILE A 158 4.97 -1.00 3.08
CA ILE A 158 3.78 -1.40 3.81
C ILE A 158 3.35 -2.77 3.30
N CYS A 159 3.23 -3.73 4.20
CA CYS A 159 2.74 -5.07 3.90
C CYS A 159 1.45 -5.30 4.69
N ASP A 160 0.36 -5.54 3.98
CA ASP A 160 -0.93 -5.87 4.60
C ASP A 160 -0.98 -7.34 5.05
N ASP A 161 -2.05 -7.73 5.71
CA ASP A 161 -2.28 -9.09 6.20
C ASP A 161 -1.16 -9.65 7.11
N TRP A 162 -0.51 -8.77 7.89
CA TRP A 162 0.65 -9.14 8.72
C TRP A 162 0.36 -10.18 9.81
N ASN A 163 -0.91 -10.47 10.09
CA ASN A 163 -1.27 -11.56 10.99
C ASN A 163 -0.97 -12.95 10.38
N TRP A 164 -0.82 -13.06 9.06
CA TRP A 164 -0.64 -14.35 8.39
C TRP A 164 0.82 -14.80 8.39
N VAL A 165 1.03 -16.07 8.68
CA VAL A 165 2.38 -16.65 8.85
C VAL A 165 3.17 -16.62 7.54
N ASP A 166 2.54 -16.93 6.41
CA ASP A 166 3.21 -16.99 5.12
C ASP A 166 3.58 -15.60 4.60
N VAL A 167 2.74 -14.59 4.88
CA VAL A 167 3.06 -13.17 4.64
C VAL A 167 4.34 -12.77 5.37
N LYS A 168 4.42 -13.07 6.68
CA LYS A 168 5.62 -12.78 7.49
C LYS A 168 6.86 -13.49 6.99
N LYS A 169 6.74 -14.79 6.64
CA LYS A 169 7.88 -15.58 6.16
C LYS A 169 8.44 -15.03 4.85
N GLY A 170 7.57 -14.79 3.86
CA GLY A 170 8.00 -14.29 2.55
C GLY A 170 8.65 -12.92 2.66
N THR A 171 8.01 -12.01 3.37
CA THR A 171 8.54 -10.65 3.59
C THR A 171 9.89 -10.68 4.32
N ASN A 172 10.02 -11.43 5.42
CA ASN A 172 11.27 -11.50 6.17
C ASN A 172 12.40 -12.12 5.33
N ARG A 173 12.13 -13.18 4.55
CA ARG A 173 13.09 -13.79 3.62
C ARG A 173 13.63 -12.77 2.61
N ALA A 174 12.76 -11.97 2.01
CA ALA A 174 13.17 -10.92 1.07
C ALA A 174 14.01 -9.83 1.75
N ILE A 175 13.63 -9.43 2.95
CA ILE A 175 14.38 -8.43 3.75
C ILE A 175 15.79 -8.96 4.06
N GLU A 176 15.91 -10.18 4.55
CA GLU A 176 17.21 -10.79 4.86
C GLU A 176 18.13 -10.82 3.65
N GLU A 177 17.60 -11.06 2.46
CA GLU A 177 18.38 -11.10 1.22
C GLU A 177 18.74 -9.70 0.69
N GLY A 178 17.77 -8.81 0.58
CA GLY A 178 17.87 -7.61 -0.25
C GLY A 178 17.92 -6.28 0.49
N PHE A 179 17.62 -6.21 1.80
CA PHE A 179 17.36 -4.93 2.47
C PHE A 179 17.89 -4.89 3.90
N ASN A 180 18.21 -3.67 4.36
CA ASN A 180 18.45 -3.35 5.75
C ASN A 180 17.20 -2.71 6.33
N VAL A 181 16.75 -3.16 7.50
CA VAL A 181 15.63 -2.55 8.23
C VAL A 181 16.14 -1.38 9.05
N ILE A 182 15.68 -0.17 8.72
CA ILE A 182 16.01 1.07 9.46
C ILE A 182 14.98 1.34 10.55
N TYR A 183 13.71 1.04 10.28
CA TYR A 183 12.60 1.20 11.20
C TYR A 183 11.53 0.14 10.93
N LYS A 184 10.83 -0.27 11.97
CA LYS A 184 9.73 -1.21 11.90
C LYS A 184 8.64 -0.86 12.91
N GLU A 185 7.40 -0.85 12.46
CA GLU A 185 6.20 -0.76 13.28
C GLU A 185 5.22 -1.85 12.85
N GLU A 186 4.70 -2.59 13.78
CA GLU A 186 3.72 -3.66 13.52
C GLU A 186 2.42 -3.35 14.22
N VAL A 187 1.32 -3.52 13.52
CA VAL A 187 0.00 -3.55 14.11
C VAL A 187 -0.68 -4.88 13.82
N THR A 188 -1.19 -5.49 14.86
CA THR A 188 -1.95 -6.74 14.78
C THR A 188 -3.40 -6.47 15.06
N CYS A 189 -4.29 -7.30 14.52
CA CYS A 189 -5.72 -7.20 14.75
C CYS A 189 -6.23 -8.52 15.29
N ASP A 190 -7.09 -8.43 16.32
CA ASP A 190 -7.78 -9.62 16.83
C ASP A 190 -8.92 -9.97 15.87
N TYR A 191 -8.92 -11.20 15.35
CA TYR A 191 -9.87 -11.66 14.31
C TYR A 191 -11.35 -11.55 14.67
N ASN A 192 -11.66 -11.35 15.94
CA ASN A 192 -12.99 -11.69 16.45
C ASN A 192 -13.98 -10.54 16.67
N LYS A 193 -13.63 -9.25 16.59
CA LYS A 193 -14.63 -8.21 16.98
C LYS A 193 -14.63 -6.86 16.26
N GLU A 194 -13.59 -6.38 15.63
CA GLU A 194 -13.59 -5.00 15.12
C GLU A 194 -12.74 -4.84 13.84
N ARG A 195 -12.74 -5.88 13.03
CA ARG A 195 -11.88 -5.95 11.85
C ARG A 195 -12.03 -4.74 10.92
N SER A 196 -13.26 -4.37 10.60
CA SER A 196 -13.56 -3.24 9.72
C SER A 196 -13.27 -1.87 10.35
N GLU A 197 -13.39 -1.77 11.69
CA GLU A 197 -13.17 -0.51 12.40
C GLU A 197 -11.70 -0.25 12.76
N LYS A 198 -10.86 -1.30 12.75
CA LYS A 198 -9.45 -1.21 13.14
C LYS A 198 -8.50 -1.48 11.95
N TRP A 199 -7.60 -2.42 12.13
CA TRP A 199 -6.46 -2.67 11.25
C TRP A 199 -6.67 -3.89 10.32
N TRP A 200 -7.89 -4.34 10.18
CA TRP A 200 -8.27 -5.51 9.39
C TRP A 200 -7.48 -6.76 9.83
N ASN A 201 -6.56 -7.28 9.03
CA ASN A 201 -5.70 -8.42 9.35
C ASN A 201 -4.32 -8.01 9.90
N GLY A 202 -4.18 -6.75 10.30
CA GLY A 202 -2.89 -6.19 10.70
C GLY A 202 -2.01 -5.80 9.52
N MET A 203 -0.99 -5.02 9.79
CA MET A 203 0.01 -4.63 8.80
C MET A 203 1.37 -4.43 9.45
N VAL A 204 2.43 -4.45 8.65
CA VAL A 204 3.75 -3.96 9.04
C VAL A 204 4.13 -2.77 8.17
N VAL A 205 4.72 -1.78 8.81
CA VAL A 205 5.28 -0.59 8.15
C VAL A 205 6.77 -0.55 8.44
N LEU A 206 7.55 -0.52 7.38
CA LEU A 206 9.01 -0.58 7.43
C LEU A 206 9.62 0.62 6.73
N VAL A 207 10.73 1.12 7.24
CA VAL A 207 11.67 1.90 6.43
C VAL A 207 12.80 0.95 6.05
N LEU A 208 12.90 0.67 4.77
CA LEU A 208 13.90 -0.24 4.19
C LEU A 208 14.95 0.53 3.42
N GLN A 209 16.19 0.04 3.47
CA GLN A 209 17.30 0.49 2.64
C GLN A 209 17.83 -0.69 1.84
N LYS A 210 18.03 -0.51 0.54
CA LYS A 210 18.64 -1.51 -0.32
C LYS A 210 20.06 -1.87 0.16
N LYS A 211 20.39 -3.17 0.12
CA LYS A 211 21.76 -3.64 0.32
C LYS A 211 22.60 -3.48 -0.92
#